data_2042fabdae71ff6993c44f310d00207b
#
_entry.id   2042fabdae71ff6993c44f310d00207b
#
_cell.length_a   1.000
_cell.length_b   1.000
_cell.length_c   1.000
_cell.angle_alpha   90.00
_cell.angle_beta   90.00
_cell.angle_gamma   90.00
#
_symmetry.space_group_name_H-M   'P 1'
#
loop_
_entity.id
_entity.type
_entity.pdbx_description
1 polymer ?
#
loop_
_entity_poly.entity_id
_entity_poly.type
_entity_poly.pdbx_seq_one_letter_code
_entity_poly.pdbx_strand_id
1 'polypeptide(L)'
;MPNNPRGGGVSRRVEGEERQELRETMDKLDLPQGMSVIARTAGIGRNVEELQWDLNYLMQLWRAIEGAGKQGNGAFLIYQESSLVIRAIRDYFQPDIGEILIDTDEIYDQAHQFMSHVMPDMVHRVKRYSDDVPLFSRFQIEHQIETAYSRTVPLPSGGAIVIDHTEALVSVDVNSARATRGSDIETTAFNTNCEAAEEVARQLRLRDLGGLIVIDFIDMEVAKNQREVETRLKDALHHDRARVQMGKISRFGLMELSRQRLRPSLSEGSHVTCPRCSGTGHIRDTESSALQVLRIIQEEAMKENSATIHVQVPVDVAAFLLNEKRGEVLKIENRHRISVILIPNKHLDTPHYKLERIKHDDPRLEDTQSSYTLAESADTDMAYSKRQKEDVKPRQEAVVKTITPAQPAPMVDRSTVEVPKVAAPSLTAPAEQGFFAKLKAFIFGPEETV
;
A
#
# COMPACT_ATOMS: atom_id res chain seq x y z
N MET A 1 25.61 -1.96 -9.28
CA MET A 1 25.14 -3.30 -9.67
C MET A 1 26.33 -4.05 -10.24
N PRO A 2 27.01 -4.84 -9.45
CA PRO A 2 28.10 -5.68 -9.89
C PRO A 2 27.58 -6.76 -10.85
N ASN A 3 28.37 -7.14 -11.82
CA ASN A 3 28.04 -8.19 -12.79
C ASN A 3 26.79 -7.95 -13.66
N ASN A 4 26.31 -6.71 -13.77
CA ASN A 4 25.18 -6.36 -14.62
C ASN A 4 25.43 -5.05 -15.39
N PRO A 5 26.04 -5.09 -16.58
CA PRO A 5 26.36 -3.89 -17.36
C PRO A 5 25.15 -3.19 -17.96
N ARG A 6 23.97 -3.83 -18.00
CA ARG A 6 22.78 -3.29 -18.68
C ARG A 6 21.76 -2.66 -17.75
N GLY A 7 22.00 -2.69 -16.45
CA GLY A 7 21.01 -2.25 -15.46
C GLY A 7 21.11 -0.79 -15.03
N GLY A 8 22.10 -0.04 -15.55
CA GLY A 8 22.41 1.31 -15.11
C GLY A 8 21.45 2.40 -15.61
N GLY A 9 21.52 3.57 -14.99
CA GLY A 9 20.76 4.74 -15.43
C GLY A 9 20.40 5.71 -14.31
N VAL A 10 19.49 6.63 -14.60
CA VAL A 10 18.96 7.60 -13.64
C VAL A 10 17.58 7.15 -13.18
N SER A 11 17.29 7.31 -11.88
CA SER A 11 15.98 7.03 -11.29
C SER A 11 14.85 7.69 -12.07
N ARG A 12 13.69 7.02 -12.15
CA ARG A 12 12.50 7.55 -12.85
C ARG A 12 11.92 8.81 -12.18
N ARG A 13 12.25 9.06 -10.92
CA ARG A 13 11.82 10.24 -10.17
C ARG A 13 12.53 11.51 -10.56
N VAL A 14 13.69 11.39 -11.18
CA VAL A 14 14.46 12.54 -11.66
C VAL A 14 13.99 12.83 -13.08
N GLU A 15 13.47 14.02 -13.33
CA GLU A 15 12.90 14.41 -14.62
C GLU A 15 13.51 15.74 -15.12
N GLY A 16 13.21 16.08 -16.36
CA GLY A 16 13.62 17.36 -16.94
C GLY A 16 15.15 17.55 -17.06
N GLU A 17 15.60 18.77 -16.82
CA GLU A 17 17.00 19.19 -16.91
C GLU A 17 17.88 18.47 -15.90
N GLU A 18 17.41 18.29 -14.66
CA GLU A 18 18.13 17.58 -13.61
C GLU A 18 18.48 16.14 -14.01
N ARG A 19 17.60 15.48 -14.74
CA ARG A 19 17.85 14.12 -15.26
C ARG A 19 18.96 14.10 -16.29
N GLN A 20 18.98 15.09 -17.15
CA GLN A 20 20.00 15.19 -18.19
C GLN A 20 21.35 15.54 -17.57
N GLU A 21 21.41 16.51 -16.67
CA GLU A 21 22.62 16.91 -15.94
C GLU A 21 23.21 15.73 -15.16
N LEU A 22 22.37 15.01 -14.40
CA LEU A 22 22.79 13.84 -13.64
C LEU A 22 23.32 12.73 -14.54
N ARG A 23 22.72 12.54 -15.72
CA ARG A 23 23.19 11.56 -16.70
C ARG A 23 24.55 11.93 -17.27
N GLU A 24 24.75 13.20 -17.65
CA GLU A 24 26.03 13.70 -18.14
C GLU A 24 27.14 13.61 -17.09
N THR A 25 26.78 13.80 -15.80
CA THR A 25 27.70 13.62 -14.69
C THR A 25 28.06 12.15 -14.49
N MET A 26 27.07 11.24 -14.59
CA MET A 26 27.30 9.80 -14.49
C MET A 26 28.17 9.25 -15.61
N ASP A 27 28.05 9.78 -16.82
CA ASP A 27 28.84 9.34 -17.97
C ASP A 27 30.34 9.67 -17.82
N LYS A 28 30.69 10.58 -16.90
CA LYS A 28 32.08 10.96 -16.54
C LYS A 28 32.68 10.11 -15.43
N LEU A 29 31.88 9.22 -14.79
CA LEU A 29 32.37 8.37 -13.71
C LEU A 29 33.27 7.24 -14.21
N ASP A 30 34.32 6.96 -13.46
CA ASP A 30 35.21 5.81 -13.73
C ASP A 30 34.57 4.53 -13.20
N LEU A 31 33.80 3.86 -14.03
CA LEU A 31 33.08 2.65 -13.72
C LEU A 31 33.79 1.42 -14.31
N PRO A 32 34.12 0.38 -13.50
CA PRO A 32 34.72 -0.85 -14.00
C PRO A 32 33.85 -1.57 -15.02
N GLN A 33 34.49 -2.18 -16.02
CA GLN A 33 33.79 -2.94 -17.05
C GLN A 33 32.94 -4.09 -16.44
N GLY A 34 31.74 -4.27 -16.97
CA GLY A 34 30.81 -5.31 -16.48
C GLY A 34 29.92 -4.88 -15.31
N MET A 35 30.08 -3.66 -14.82
CA MET A 35 29.27 -3.10 -13.74
C MET A 35 28.36 -1.97 -14.24
N SER A 36 27.31 -1.66 -13.50
CA SER A 36 26.46 -0.51 -13.73
C SER A 36 25.98 0.13 -12.43
N VAL A 37 25.62 1.41 -12.50
CA VAL A 37 25.11 2.17 -11.35
C VAL A 37 23.77 2.81 -11.70
N ILE A 38 22.96 3.03 -10.65
CA ILE A 38 21.71 3.80 -10.75
C ILE A 38 21.86 5.01 -9.84
N ALA A 39 21.82 6.22 -10.44
CA ALA A 39 21.70 7.44 -9.67
C ALA A 39 20.26 7.62 -9.18
N ARG A 40 20.12 8.00 -7.91
CA ARG A 40 18.84 8.28 -7.25
C ARG A 40 18.68 9.78 -7.00
N THR A 41 17.54 10.17 -6.44
CA THR A 41 17.22 11.59 -6.16
C THR A 41 18.25 12.31 -5.30
N ALA A 42 18.91 11.61 -4.38
CA ALA A 42 20.01 12.17 -3.57
C ALA A 42 21.25 12.57 -4.40
N GLY A 43 21.36 12.12 -5.65
CA GLY A 43 22.42 12.52 -6.57
C GLY A 43 22.14 13.81 -7.35
N ILE A 44 20.95 14.39 -7.22
CA ILE A 44 20.59 15.65 -7.91
C ILE A 44 21.51 16.77 -7.42
N GLY A 45 22.07 17.54 -8.35
CA GLY A 45 22.97 18.67 -8.05
C GLY A 45 24.32 18.26 -7.45
N ARG A 46 24.72 16.98 -7.53
CA ARG A 46 26.04 16.49 -7.12
C ARG A 46 27.02 16.57 -8.28
N ASN A 47 28.27 16.92 -7.96
CA ASN A 47 29.33 16.95 -8.95
C ASN A 47 29.96 15.55 -9.19
N VAL A 48 30.86 15.47 -10.17
CA VAL A 48 31.55 14.22 -10.53
C VAL A 48 32.38 13.66 -9.36
N GLU A 49 33.04 14.54 -8.58
CA GLU A 49 33.90 14.15 -7.47
C GLU A 49 33.12 13.51 -6.33
N GLU A 50 31.93 14.06 -5.97
CA GLU A 50 31.03 13.52 -4.96
C GLU A 50 30.47 12.16 -5.38
N LEU A 51 30.02 12.03 -6.62
CA LEU A 51 29.50 10.77 -7.14
C LEU A 51 30.59 9.70 -7.31
N GLN A 52 31.82 10.11 -7.68
CA GLN A 52 32.95 9.20 -7.77
C GLN A 52 33.38 8.68 -6.39
N TRP A 53 33.32 9.55 -5.38
CA TRP A 53 33.59 9.15 -4.00
C TRP A 53 32.59 8.10 -3.52
N ASP A 54 31.30 8.29 -3.77
CA ASP A 54 30.24 7.36 -3.42
C ASP A 54 30.38 6.02 -4.18
N LEU A 55 30.74 6.09 -5.47
CA LEU A 55 31.05 4.91 -6.26
C LEU A 55 32.23 4.11 -5.67
N ASN A 56 33.30 4.79 -5.26
CA ASN A 56 34.47 4.16 -4.65
C ASN A 56 34.11 3.46 -3.32
N TYR A 57 33.25 4.09 -2.50
CA TYR A 57 32.72 3.49 -1.29
C TYR A 57 31.91 2.22 -1.58
N LEU A 58 31.02 2.26 -2.55
CA LEU A 58 30.24 1.10 -2.98
C LEU A 58 31.13 -0.03 -3.54
N MET A 59 32.18 0.33 -4.24
CA MET A 59 33.18 -0.62 -4.73
C MET A 59 33.98 -1.28 -3.59
N GLN A 60 34.32 -0.53 -2.56
CA GLN A 60 34.96 -1.07 -1.37
C GLN A 60 34.06 -2.05 -0.63
N LEU A 61 32.78 -1.70 -0.47
CA LEU A 61 31.75 -2.58 0.12
C LEU A 61 31.59 -3.86 -0.69
N TRP A 62 31.53 -3.76 -2.02
CA TRP A 62 31.42 -4.93 -2.89
C TRP A 62 32.60 -5.88 -2.76
N ARG A 63 33.82 -5.36 -2.71
CA ARG A 63 35.04 -6.18 -2.51
C ARG A 63 35.02 -6.91 -1.17
N ALA A 64 34.53 -6.27 -0.10
CA ALA A 64 34.38 -6.90 1.20
C ALA A 64 33.31 -8.02 1.18
N ILE A 65 32.18 -7.80 0.53
CA ILE A 65 31.12 -8.80 0.37
C ILE A 65 31.63 -10.01 -0.45
N GLU A 66 32.30 -9.75 -1.57
CA GLU A 66 32.87 -10.79 -2.42
C GLU A 66 33.96 -11.59 -1.69
N GLY A 67 34.81 -10.90 -0.93
CA GLY A 67 35.83 -11.51 -0.11
C GLY A 67 35.28 -12.44 1.01
N ALA A 68 34.25 -11.93 1.71
CA ALA A 68 33.56 -12.72 2.72
C ALA A 68 32.82 -13.93 2.11
N GLY A 69 32.24 -13.77 0.93
CA GLY A 69 31.55 -14.86 0.21
C GLY A 69 32.45 -16.01 -0.19
N LYS A 70 33.75 -15.74 -0.40
CA LYS A 70 34.75 -16.77 -0.75
C LYS A 70 35.28 -17.53 0.47
N GLN A 71 35.09 -17.03 1.68
CA GLN A 71 35.63 -17.61 2.93
C GLN A 71 34.71 -18.61 3.62
N GLY A 72 33.41 -18.57 3.34
CA GLY A 72 32.40 -19.38 4.01
C GLY A 72 32.00 -20.64 3.22
N ASN A 73 31.81 -21.76 3.94
CA ASN A 73 31.21 -22.96 3.41
C ASN A 73 29.70 -22.99 3.76
N GLY A 74 28.83 -23.06 2.75
CA GLY A 74 27.40 -23.15 2.95
C GLY A 74 26.71 -21.78 2.96
N ALA A 75 25.44 -21.73 3.42
CA ALA A 75 24.65 -20.52 3.50
C ALA A 75 24.88 -19.79 4.82
N PHE A 76 25.31 -18.54 4.76
CA PHE A 76 25.48 -17.66 5.92
C PHE A 76 25.20 -16.22 5.55
N LEU A 77 24.90 -15.37 6.56
CA LEU A 77 24.59 -13.95 6.35
C LEU A 77 25.89 -13.18 6.11
N ILE A 78 26.15 -12.79 4.87
CA ILE A 78 27.35 -12.03 4.49
C ILE A 78 27.20 -10.56 4.86
N TYR A 79 26.11 -9.92 4.42
CA TYR A 79 25.85 -8.50 4.58
C TYR A 79 24.37 -8.27 4.84
N GLN A 80 24.06 -7.44 5.80
CA GLN A 80 22.69 -6.98 6.05
C GLN A 80 22.50 -5.60 5.44
N GLU A 81 21.46 -5.47 4.63
CA GLU A 81 21.10 -4.17 4.07
C GLU A 81 20.90 -3.13 5.18
N SER A 82 21.25 -1.88 4.88
CA SER A 82 21.13 -0.75 5.80
C SER A 82 19.74 -0.64 6.42
N SER A 83 19.67 -0.06 7.61
CA SER A 83 18.43 0.17 8.36
C SER A 83 17.37 0.88 7.51
N LEU A 84 16.11 0.76 7.94
CA LEU A 84 14.97 1.41 7.27
C LEU A 84 15.20 2.91 7.08
N VAL A 85 15.78 3.57 8.07
CA VAL A 85 16.08 5.01 8.07
C VAL A 85 17.07 5.39 6.97
N ILE A 86 18.18 4.66 6.88
CA ILE A 86 19.19 4.91 5.85
C ILE A 86 18.59 4.70 4.45
N ARG A 87 17.76 3.66 4.29
CA ARG A 87 17.03 3.46 3.02
C ARG A 87 16.05 4.59 2.73
N ALA A 88 15.33 5.07 3.73
CA ALA A 88 14.39 6.19 3.57
C ALA A 88 15.13 7.47 3.15
N ILE A 89 16.23 7.82 3.80
CA ILE A 89 17.05 8.97 3.42
C ILE A 89 17.54 8.79 1.98
N ARG A 90 18.14 7.67 1.65
CA ARG A 90 18.65 7.39 0.29
C ARG A 90 17.59 7.47 -0.81
N ASP A 91 16.37 7.04 -0.51
CA ASP A 91 15.29 6.90 -1.50
C ASP A 91 14.40 8.16 -1.58
N TYR A 92 14.32 8.96 -0.53
CA TYR A 92 13.37 10.07 -0.44
C TYR A 92 14.01 11.42 -0.17
N PHE A 93 15.26 11.47 0.31
CA PHE A 93 15.91 12.73 0.55
C PHE A 93 16.15 13.48 -0.77
N GLN A 94 15.78 14.75 -0.78
CA GLN A 94 15.99 15.70 -1.88
C GLN A 94 16.53 17.03 -1.31
N PRO A 95 17.23 17.85 -2.11
CA PRO A 95 17.77 19.11 -1.64
C PRO A 95 16.73 20.13 -1.14
N ASP A 96 15.48 20.01 -1.55
CA ASP A 96 14.35 20.84 -1.13
C ASP A 96 13.80 20.49 0.26
N ILE A 97 14.14 19.30 0.79
CA ILE A 97 13.73 18.90 2.14
C ILE A 97 14.44 19.75 3.17
N GLY A 98 13.67 20.49 3.97
CA GLY A 98 14.19 21.38 5.01
C GLY A 98 14.77 20.65 6.21
N GLU A 99 14.04 19.66 6.75
CA GLU A 99 14.40 18.96 7.98
C GLU A 99 14.00 17.50 7.96
N ILE A 100 14.80 16.67 8.65
CA ILE A 100 14.51 15.28 8.97
C ILE A 100 14.41 15.18 10.49
N LEU A 101 13.21 14.98 11.01
CA LEU A 101 12.96 14.90 12.46
C LEU A 101 12.95 13.45 12.90
N ILE A 102 13.72 13.13 13.93
CA ILE A 102 13.84 11.78 14.50
C ILE A 102 13.71 11.86 16.01
N ASP A 103 12.80 11.09 16.59
CA ASP A 103 12.49 11.08 18.02
C ASP A 103 13.25 10.01 18.83
N THR A 104 13.89 9.04 18.15
CA THR A 104 14.61 7.94 18.76
C THR A 104 16.12 8.16 18.66
N ASP A 105 16.84 8.14 19.78
CA ASP A 105 18.27 8.45 19.84
C ASP A 105 19.13 7.57 18.95
N GLU A 106 18.93 6.25 19.03
CA GLU A 106 19.69 5.28 18.22
C GLU A 106 19.52 5.51 16.72
N ILE A 107 18.30 5.85 16.31
CA ILE A 107 17.97 6.11 14.90
C ILE A 107 18.51 7.46 14.45
N TYR A 108 18.47 8.47 15.34
CA TYR A 108 19.08 9.76 15.09
C TYR A 108 20.59 9.62 14.87
N ASP A 109 21.29 8.88 15.75
CA ASP A 109 22.73 8.66 15.64
C ASP A 109 23.09 7.95 14.34
N GLN A 110 22.33 6.92 13.94
CA GLN A 110 22.52 6.23 12.67
C GLN A 110 22.33 7.15 11.46
N ALA A 111 21.28 7.96 11.46
CA ALA A 111 20.99 8.90 10.39
C ALA A 111 22.06 10.01 10.31
N HIS A 112 22.42 10.57 11.45
CA HIS A 112 23.44 11.61 11.56
C HIS A 112 24.81 11.10 11.08
N GLN A 113 25.21 9.90 11.53
CA GLN A 113 26.46 9.27 11.10
C GLN A 113 26.46 8.99 9.60
N PHE A 114 25.36 8.46 9.06
CA PHE A 114 25.23 8.24 7.62
C PHE A 114 25.34 9.52 6.82
N MET A 115 24.59 10.57 7.21
CA MET A 115 24.61 11.87 6.54
C MET A 115 25.99 12.53 6.64
N SER A 116 26.67 12.42 7.78
CA SER A 116 28.02 12.96 7.96
C SER A 116 29.05 12.35 7.00
N HIS A 117 28.86 11.08 6.64
CA HIS A 117 29.77 10.39 5.72
C HIS A 117 29.40 10.59 4.25
N VAL A 118 28.12 10.62 3.91
CA VAL A 118 27.63 10.63 2.52
C VAL A 118 27.29 12.03 2.02
N MET A 119 26.71 12.86 2.90
CA MET A 119 26.23 14.22 2.58
C MET A 119 26.57 15.21 3.70
N PRO A 120 27.84 15.51 3.95
CA PRO A 120 28.27 16.32 5.10
C PRO A 120 27.71 17.75 5.06
N ASP A 121 27.44 18.30 3.89
CA ASP A 121 26.81 19.61 3.67
C ASP A 121 25.34 19.65 4.16
N MET A 122 24.66 18.50 4.23
CA MET A 122 23.25 18.42 4.60
C MET A 122 23.01 17.83 6.00
N VAL A 123 24.05 17.51 6.77
CA VAL A 123 23.95 16.92 8.12
C VAL A 123 23.09 17.79 9.05
N HIS A 124 23.19 19.10 8.95
CA HIS A 124 22.45 20.06 9.76
C HIS A 124 20.92 19.95 9.64
N ARG A 125 20.43 19.25 8.61
CA ARG A 125 18.99 19.00 8.39
C ARG A 125 18.47 17.84 9.21
N VAL A 126 19.33 16.94 9.70
CA VAL A 126 18.95 15.89 10.62
C VAL A 126 18.83 16.47 12.01
N LYS A 127 17.64 16.50 12.55
CA LYS A 127 17.36 17.08 13.87
C LYS A 127 16.72 16.05 14.78
N ARG A 128 17.15 16.08 16.04
CA ARG A 128 16.52 15.32 17.10
C ARG A 128 15.23 16.01 17.51
N TYR A 129 14.16 15.22 17.56
CA TYR A 129 12.88 15.68 18.06
C TYR A 129 12.76 15.35 19.55
N SER A 130 12.52 16.35 20.41
CA SER A 130 12.48 16.23 21.87
C SER A 130 11.30 16.97 22.50
N ASP A 131 10.22 17.16 21.74
CA ASP A 131 9.01 17.84 22.22
C ASP A 131 8.13 16.88 23.06
N ASP A 132 7.31 17.43 23.95
CA ASP A 132 6.36 16.66 24.79
C ASP A 132 5.23 16.01 23.97
N VAL A 133 4.91 16.56 22.80
CA VAL A 133 3.90 16.00 21.90
C VAL A 133 4.54 14.93 21.02
N PRO A 134 4.00 13.70 20.95
CA PRO A 134 4.52 12.65 20.09
C PRO A 134 4.64 13.11 18.63
N LEU A 135 5.76 12.78 17.96
CA LEU A 135 6.09 13.27 16.62
C LEU A 135 4.99 13.00 15.60
N PHE A 136 4.45 11.80 15.58
CA PHE A 136 3.41 11.42 14.62
C PHE A 136 2.07 12.11 14.92
N SER A 137 1.73 12.29 16.19
CA SER A 137 0.52 13.03 16.59
C SER A 137 0.62 14.50 16.19
N ARG A 138 1.80 15.13 16.36
CA ARG A 138 2.04 16.53 15.97
C ARG A 138 1.78 16.81 14.50
N PHE A 139 2.18 15.87 13.64
CA PHE A 139 2.03 15.99 12.18
C PHE A 139 0.81 15.22 11.64
N GLN A 140 -0.10 14.77 12.51
CA GLN A 140 -1.31 14.01 12.15
C GLN A 140 -1.03 12.72 11.34
N ILE A 141 0.16 12.15 11.50
CA ILE A 141 0.56 10.91 10.81
C ILE A 141 -0.24 9.73 11.35
N GLU A 142 -0.49 9.65 12.67
CA GLU A 142 -1.32 8.60 13.27
C GLU A 142 -2.72 8.58 12.68
N HIS A 143 -3.34 9.74 12.51
CA HIS A 143 -4.65 9.85 11.86
C HIS A 143 -4.62 9.31 10.41
N GLN A 144 -3.55 9.60 9.66
CA GLN A 144 -3.39 9.07 8.31
C GLN A 144 -3.17 7.56 8.30
N ILE A 145 -2.46 7.01 9.30
CA ILE A 145 -2.27 5.56 9.47
C ILE A 145 -3.63 4.89 9.72
N GLU A 146 -4.42 5.40 10.67
CA GLU A 146 -5.77 4.87 10.95
C GLU A 146 -6.69 4.96 9.72
N THR A 147 -6.64 6.09 9.01
CA THR A 147 -7.39 6.24 7.75
C THR A 147 -6.96 5.22 6.69
N ALA A 148 -5.68 4.86 6.64
CA ALA A 148 -5.17 3.86 5.69
C ALA A 148 -5.68 2.44 6.00
N TYR A 149 -6.11 2.14 7.23
CA TYR A 149 -6.78 0.89 7.59
C TYR A 149 -8.30 0.94 7.42
N SER A 150 -8.89 2.13 7.34
CA SER A 150 -10.33 2.32 7.18
C SER A 150 -10.79 1.98 5.77
N ARG A 151 -11.94 1.33 5.64
CA ARG A 151 -12.58 1.08 4.35
C ARG A 151 -13.03 2.38 3.68
N THR A 152 -13.56 3.32 4.46
CA THR A 152 -14.10 4.59 3.98
C THR A 152 -13.16 5.73 4.33
N VAL A 153 -12.84 6.57 3.37
CA VAL A 153 -11.98 7.74 3.53
C VAL A 153 -12.80 9.00 3.25
N PRO A 154 -12.95 9.91 4.22
CA PRO A 154 -13.71 11.14 4.03
C PRO A 154 -12.98 12.12 3.12
N LEU A 155 -13.73 12.87 2.31
CA LEU A 155 -13.24 13.95 1.47
C LEU A 155 -13.51 15.31 2.11
N PRO A 156 -12.72 16.36 1.80
CA PRO A 156 -12.87 17.70 2.39
C PRO A 156 -14.24 18.34 2.16
N SER A 157 -14.87 18.09 1.02
CA SER A 157 -16.22 18.61 0.69
C SER A 157 -17.36 17.94 1.48
N GLY A 158 -17.07 16.83 2.16
CA GLY A 158 -18.05 16.01 2.87
C GLY A 158 -18.50 14.76 2.10
N GLY A 159 -17.92 14.51 0.92
CA GLY A 159 -17.98 13.24 0.22
C GLY A 159 -17.09 12.18 0.88
N ALA A 160 -17.02 11.00 0.28
CA ALA A 160 -16.14 9.92 0.72
C ALA A 160 -15.76 9.02 -0.45
N ILE A 161 -14.59 8.39 -0.34
CA ILE A 161 -14.23 7.26 -1.18
C ILE A 161 -14.30 5.97 -0.37
N VAL A 162 -14.74 4.90 -0.98
CA VAL A 162 -14.82 3.56 -0.39
C VAL A 162 -13.87 2.66 -1.14
N ILE A 163 -12.93 2.04 -0.44
CA ILE A 163 -11.89 1.20 -1.04
C ILE A 163 -12.12 -0.25 -0.63
N ASP A 164 -12.44 -1.09 -1.60
CA ASP A 164 -12.71 -2.50 -1.41
C ASP A 164 -11.67 -3.36 -2.13
N HIS A 165 -11.11 -4.31 -1.38
CA HIS A 165 -10.24 -5.34 -1.91
C HIS A 165 -11.06 -6.53 -2.34
N THR A 166 -10.96 -6.90 -3.61
CA THR A 166 -11.46 -8.17 -4.11
C THR A 166 -10.30 -9.13 -4.39
N GLU A 167 -10.58 -10.38 -4.68
CA GLU A 167 -9.56 -11.36 -5.03
C GLU A 167 -8.75 -10.96 -6.29
N ALA A 168 -9.41 -10.31 -7.25
CA ALA A 168 -8.83 -10.00 -8.57
C ALA A 168 -8.32 -8.56 -8.70
N LEU A 169 -8.96 -7.59 -8.07
CA LEU A 169 -8.71 -6.16 -8.25
C LEU A 169 -9.09 -5.37 -7.00
N VAL A 170 -8.69 -4.11 -6.98
CA VAL A 170 -9.16 -3.14 -5.99
C VAL A 170 -10.20 -2.25 -6.64
N SER A 171 -11.38 -2.13 -6.04
CA SER A 171 -12.42 -1.20 -6.47
C SER A 171 -12.45 0.01 -5.55
N VAL A 172 -12.64 1.18 -6.13
CA VAL A 172 -12.79 2.46 -5.42
C VAL A 172 -14.09 3.10 -5.89
N ASP A 173 -15.03 3.27 -4.97
CA ASP A 173 -16.30 3.96 -5.20
C ASP A 173 -16.23 5.39 -4.68
N VAL A 174 -16.68 6.35 -5.47
CA VAL A 174 -16.72 7.77 -5.10
C VAL A 174 -18.14 8.19 -4.78
N ASN A 175 -18.37 8.62 -3.54
CA ASN A 175 -19.68 9.00 -3.06
C ASN A 175 -19.70 10.48 -2.62
N SER A 176 -20.64 11.26 -3.17
CA SER A 176 -20.82 12.67 -2.80
C SER A 176 -21.44 12.88 -1.41
N ALA A 177 -22.14 11.86 -0.88
CA ALA A 177 -22.78 11.85 0.44
C ALA A 177 -23.40 13.19 0.85
N ARG A 178 -22.70 14.01 1.63
CA ARG A 178 -23.15 15.31 2.16
C ARG A 178 -22.61 16.51 1.40
N ALA A 179 -21.90 16.30 0.31
CA ALA A 179 -21.32 17.37 -0.50
C ALA A 179 -22.41 18.07 -1.36
N THR A 180 -23.34 18.77 -0.71
CA THR A 180 -24.44 19.48 -1.38
C THR A 180 -24.17 20.96 -1.62
N ARG A 181 -22.90 21.38 -1.54
CA ARG A 181 -22.51 22.80 -1.65
C ARG A 181 -22.44 23.32 -3.10
N GLY A 182 -22.64 22.48 -4.11
CA GLY A 182 -22.67 22.89 -5.50
C GLY A 182 -23.98 23.57 -5.87
N SER A 183 -23.94 24.54 -6.77
CA SER A 183 -25.13 25.17 -7.36
C SER A 183 -25.86 24.23 -8.31
N ASP A 184 -25.23 23.17 -8.74
CA ASP A 184 -25.67 22.18 -9.72
C ASP A 184 -25.09 20.81 -9.42
N ILE A 185 -25.80 19.75 -9.82
CA ILE A 185 -25.38 18.36 -9.64
C ILE A 185 -24.05 18.09 -10.34
N GLU A 186 -23.88 18.56 -11.56
CA GLU A 186 -22.65 18.42 -12.36
C GLU A 186 -21.45 19.07 -11.66
N THR A 187 -21.62 20.27 -11.11
CA THR A 187 -20.55 20.98 -10.38
C THR A 187 -20.18 20.25 -9.09
N THR A 188 -21.16 19.68 -8.39
CA THR A 188 -20.93 18.88 -7.19
C THR A 188 -20.16 17.60 -7.52
N ALA A 189 -20.58 16.89 -8.58
CA ALA A 189 -19.91 15.69 -9.07
C ALA A 189 -18.45 15.98 -9.47
N PHE A 190 -18.24 17.05 -10.24
CA PHE A 190 -16.91 17.48 -10.67
C PHE A 190 -15.98 17.77 -9.49
N ASN A 191 -16.42 18.58 -8.52
CA ASN A 191 -15.61 18.93 -7.36
C ASN A 191 -15.27 17.70 -6.51
N THR A 192 -16.27 16.84 -6.25
CA THR A 192 -16.07 15.61 -5.48
C THR A 192 -15.13 14.66 -6.21
N ASN A 193 -15.25 14.50 -7.51
CA ASN A 193 -14.37 13.66 -8.32
C ASN A 193 -12.94 14.20 -8.36
N CYS A 194 -12.73 15.51 -8.39
CA CYS A 194 -11.39 16.11 -8.30
C CYS A 194 -10.73 15.83 -6.95
N GLU A 195 -11.46 16.01 -5.84
CA GLU A 195 -10.95 15.64 -4.51
C GLU A 195 -10.68 14.14 -4.38
N ALA A 196 -11.59 13.33 -4.91
CA ALA A 196 -11.43 11.87 -4.94
C ALA A 196 -10.19 11.44 -5.73
N ALA A 197 -9.92 12.05 -6.87
CA ALA A 197 -8.74 11.74 -7.69
C ALA A 197 -7.43 11.96 -6.92
N GLU A 198 -7.32 13.08 -6.21
CA GLU A 198 -6.16 13.39 -5.37
C GLU A 198 -6.03 12.41 -4.19
N GLU A 199 -7.15 12.13 -3.52
CA GLU A 199 -7.16 11.24 -2.37
C GLU A 199 -6.92 9.78 -2.74
N VAL A 200 -7.47 9.28 -3.85
CA VAL A 200 -7.19 7.95 -4.38
C VAL A 200 -5.70 7.78 -4.62
N ALA A 201 -5.05 8.72 -5.31
CA ALA A 201 -3.61 8.68 -5.53
C ALA A 201 -2.81 8.63 -4.22
N ARG A 202 -3.25 9.36 -3.18
CA ARG A 202 -2.66 9.32 -1.84
C ARG A 202 -2.84 7.96 -1.19
N GLN A 203 -4.05 7.41 -1.21
CA GLN A 203 -4.37 6.12 -0.61
C GLN A 203 -3.66 4.95 -1.30
N LEU A 204 -3.47 5.00 -2.61
CA LEU A 204 -2.68 4.00 -3.34
C LEU A 204 -1.24 3.93 -2.82
N ARG A 205 -0.63 5.10 -2.50
CA ARG A 205 0.71 5.17 -1.94
C ARG A 205 0.76 4.74 -0.47
N LEU A 206 -0.17 5.21 0.36
CA LEU A 206 -0.22 4.92 1.80
C LEU A 206 -0.45 3.43 2.08
N ARG A 207 -1.37 2.81 1.34
CA ARG A 207 -1.73 1.40 1.49
C ARG A 207 -0.86 0.46 0.66
N ASP A 208 0.05 0.99 -0.16
CA ASP A 208 0.87 0.26 -1.13
C ASP A 208 0.05 -0.66 -2.06
N LEU A 209 -1.13 -0.16 -2.49
CA LEU A 209 -2.04 -0.89 -3.36
C LEU A 209 -1.42 -1.07 -4.74
N GLY A 210 -1.48 -2.26 -5.30
CA GLY A 210 -0.94 -2.56 -6.61
C GLY A 210 -1.79 -3.58 -7.38
N GLY A 211 -1.52 -3.70 -8.66
CA GLY A 211 -2.31 -4.50 -9.59
C GLY A 211 -3.35 -3.64 -10.31
N LEU A 212 -4.46 -4.26 -10.69
CA LEU A 212 -5.58 -3.57 -11.35
C LEU A 212 -6.44 -2.86 -10.32
N ILE A 213 -6.72 -1.60 -10.56
CA ILE A 213 -7.57 -0.76 -9.71
C ILE A 213 -8.62 -0.15 -10.63
N VAL A 214 -9.88 -0.24 -10.22
CA VAL A 214 -11.03 0.36 -10.92
C VAL A 214 -11.63 1.41 -10.02
N ILE A 215 -11.76 2.63 -10.54
CA ILE A 215 -12.35 3.76 -9.84
C ILE A 215 -13.70 4.05 -10.48
N ASP A 216 -14.75 4.07 -9.66
CA ASP A 216 -16.09 4.46 -10.04
C ASP A 216 -16.31 5.92 -9.64
N PHE A 217 -16.13 6.82 -10.61
CA PHE A 217 -16.36 8.24 -10.43
C PHE A 217 -17.85 8.56 -10.55
N ILE A 218 -18.29 9.60 -9.84
CA ILE A 218 -19.65 10.12 -9.99
C ILE A 218 -19.84 10.55 -11.46
N ASP A 219 -20.96 10.18 -12.04
CA ASP A 219 -21.26 10.48 -13.45
C ASP A 219 -21.17 11.98 -13.76
N MET A 220 -20.48 12.29 -14.85
CA MET A 220 -20.31 13.64 -15.39
C MET A 220 -20.71 13.65 -16.87
N GLU A 221 -21.57 14.58 -17.25
CA GLU A 221 -22.01 14.74 -18.65
C GLU A 221 -21.00 15.52 -19.49
N VAL A 222 -20.28 16.46 -18.86
CA VAL A 222 -19.36 17.36 -19.55
C VAL A 222 -17.98 16.73 -19.74
N ALA A 223 -17.63 16.42 -21.00
CA ALA A 223 -16.33 15.82 -21.35
C ALA A 223 -15.10 16.65 -20.92
N LYS A 224 -15.25 17.98 -20.74
CA LYS A 224 -14.19 18.84 -20.22
C LYS A 224 -13.91 18.52 -18.75
N ASN A 225 -14.95 18.31 -17.95
CA ASN A 225 -14.84 17.96 -16.54
C ASN A 225 -14.17 16.61 -16.37
N GLN A 226 -14.53 15.61 -17.18
CA GLN A 226 -13.90 14.30 -17.19
C GLN A 226 -12.39 14.41 -17.44
N ARG A 227 -11.96 15.18 -18.43
CA ARG A 227 -10.53 15.40 -18.74
C ARG A 227 -9.79 16.11 -17.62
N GLU A 228 -10.43 17.04 -16.93
CA GLU A 228 -9.83 17.73 -15.79
C GLU A 228 -9.60 16.77 -14.63
N VAL A 229 -10.55 15.88 -14.32
CA VAL A 229 -10.39 14.81 -13.30
C VAL A 229 -9.26 13.84 -13.70
N GLU A 230 -9.18 13.42 -14.97
CA GLU A 230 -8.08 12.62 -15.49
C GLU A 230 -6.74 13.30 -15.28
N THR A 231 -6.65 14.61 -15.58
CA THR A 231 -5.42 15.39 -15.41
C THR A 231 -5.04 15.49 -13.94
N ARG A 232 -5.99 15.80 -13.05
CA ARG A 232 -5.78 15.84 -11.60
C ARG A 232 -5.25 14.53 -11.03
N LEU A 233 -5.84 13.41 -11.45
CA LEU A 233 -5.36 12.11 -11.02
C LEU A 233 -3.94 11.83 -11.53
N LYS A 234 -3.65 12.17 -12.79
CA LYS A 234 -2.32 12.03 -13.39
C LYS A 234 -1.27 12.85 -12.63
N ASP A 235 -1.59 14.09 -12.30
CA ASP A 235 -0.69 14.98 -11.58
C ASP A 235 -0.45 14.48 -10.14
N ALA A 236 -1.49 14.02 -9.46
CA ALA A 236 -1.38 13.42 -8.13
C ALA A 236 -0.56 12.11 -8.12
N LEU A 237 -0.60 11.33 -9.21
CA LEU A 237 0.18 10.11 -9.39
C LEU A 237 1.64 10.38 -9.80
N HIS A 238 1.98 11.59 -10.23
CA HIS A 238 3.36 11.96 -10.56
C HIS A 238 4.34 11.72 -9.41
N HIS A 239 3.89 11.93 -8.19
CA HIS A 239 4.69 11.69 -6.98
C HIS A 239 4.81 10.21 -6.57
N ASP A 240 4.20 9.28 -7.32
CA ASP A 240 4.25 7.87 -6.99
C ASP A 240 5.56 7.22 -7.43
N ARG A 241 6.17 6.47 -6.52
CA ARG A 241 7.36 5.67 -6.80
C ARG A 241 7.09 4.52 -7.76
N ALA A 242 5.86 3.96 -7.72
CA ALA A 242 5.45 2.86 -8.56
C ALA A 242 5.13 3.33 -9.97
N ARG A 243 5.38 2.49 -10.96
CA ARG A 243 4.91 2.74 -12.31
C ARG A 243 3.39 2.59 -12.34
N VAL A 244 2.69 3.64 -12.77
CA VAL A 244 1.25 3.63 -12.97
C VAL A 244 0.94 3.80 -14.45
N GLN A 245 -0.01 3.03 -14.94
CA GLN A 245 -0.62 3.17 -16.27
C GLN A 245 -2.11 3.39 -16.04
N MET A 246 -2.67 4.44 -16.60
CA MET A 246 -4.08 4.77 -16.45
C MET A 246 -4.76 4.86 -17.81
N GLY A 247 -6.03 4.45 -17.85
CA GLY A 247 -6.94 4.63 -18.97
C GLY A 247 -7.60 6.01 -18.95
N LYS A 248 -8.67 6.16 -19.72
CA LYS A 248 -9.57 7.30 -19.69
C LYS A 248 -10.84 6.91 -18.95
N ILE A 249 -11.56 7.91 -18.46
CA ILE A 249 -12.91 7.69 -17.91
C ILE A 249 -13.79 7.15 -19.03
N SER A 250 -14.42 6.00 -18.80
CA SER A 250 -15.33 5.37 -19.75
C SER A 250 -16.69 6.11 -19.73
N ARG A 251 -17.53 5.82 -20.71
CA ARG A 251 -18.90 6.34 -20.74
C ARG A 251 -19.78 5.90 -19.55
N PHE A 252 -19.30 5.00 -18.72
CA PHE A 252 -19.96 4.51 -17.52
C PHE A 252 -19.37 5.11 -16.23
N GLY A 253 -18.59 6.20 -16.31
CA GLY A 253 -17.93 6.79 -15.13
C GLY A 253 -16.70 6.02 -14.63
N LEU A 254 -16.43 4.83 -15.16
CA LEU A 254 -15.33 3.95 -14.69
C LEU A 254 -13.99 4.36 -15.28
N MET A 255 -12.97 4.40 -14.42
CA MET A 255 -11.57 4.52 -14.82
C MET A 255 -10.77 3.32 -14.37
N GLU A 256 -10.03 2.74 -15.31
CA GLU A 256 -9.11 1.65 -15.04
C GLU A 256 -7.68 2.17 -14.94
N LEU A 257 -6.95 1.72 -13.91
CA LEU A 257 -5.54 1.97 -13.78
C LEU A 257 -4.80 0.71 -13.30
N SER A 258 -3.55 0.58 -13.71
CA SER A 258 -2.65 -0.49 -13.26
C SER A 258 -1.45 0.11 -12.57
N ARG A 259 -1.22 -0.27 -11.31
CA ARG A 259 -0.09 0.17 -10.50
C ARG A 259 0.84 -1.00 -10.21
N GLN A 260 2.14 -0.80 -10.41
CA GLN A 260 3.15 -1.80 -10.11
C GLN A 260 3.11 -2.17 -8.62
N ARG A 261 3.03 -3.46 -8.29
CA ARG A 261 3.18 -3.96 -6.92
C ARG A 261 4.64 -3.83 -6.50
N LEU A 262 4.93 -3.03 -5.49
CA LEU A 262 6.26 -2.86 -4.93
C LEU A 262 6.50 -3.77 -3.73
N ARG A 263 5.45 -3.97 -2.93
CA ARG A 263 5.40 -4.79 -1.70
C ARG A 263 4.01 -5.41 -1.58
N PRO A 264 3.80 -6.36 -0.67
CA PRO A 264 2.45 -6.71 -0.22
C PRO A 264 1.74 -5.46 0.30
N SER A 265 0.45 -5.33 0.01
CA SER A 265 -0.34 -4.20 0.49
C SER A 265 -0.41 -4.18 2.02
N LEU A 266 -0.74 -3.02 2.59
CA LEU A 266 -0.90 -2.87 4.03
C LEU A 266 -1.92 -3.87 4.61
N SER A 267 -3.00 -4.12 3.87
CA SER A 267 -4.03 -5.09 4.24
C SER A 267 -3.52 -6.54 4.22
N GLU A 268 -2.75 -6.94 3.20
CA GLU A 268 -2.21 -8.30 3.09
C GLU A 268 -1.24 -8.64 4.25
N GLY A 269 -0.51 -7.64 4.76
CA GLY A 269 0.45 -7.81 5.86
C GLY A 269 -0.17 -7.83 7.26
N SER A 270 -1.38 -7.25 7.44
CA SER A 270 -1.93 -6.93 8.76
C SER A 270 -3.30 -7.53 9.02
N HIS A 271 -3.99 -8.04 8.01
CA HIS A 271 -5.33 -8.60 8.14
C HIS A 271 -5.29 -10.13 8.14
N VAL A 272 -6.14 -10.71 8.97
CA VAL A 272 -6.45 -12.13 8.94
C VAL A 272 -7.79 -12.28 8.22
N THR A 273 -7.84 -13.16 7.21
CA THR A 273 -9.08 -13.44 6.49
C THR A 273 -10.14 -13.93 7.48
N CYS A 274 -11.32 -13.31 7.47
CA CYS A 274 -12.40 -13.70 8.34
C CYS A 274 -12.77 -15.17 8.07
N PRO A 275 -12.67 -16.08 9.05
CA PRO A 275 -12.95 -17.50 8.84
C PRO A 275 -14.44 -17.75 8.51
N ARG A 276 -15.34 -16.82 8.88
CA ARG A 276 -16.76 -16.97 8.68
C ARG A 276 -17.24 -16.64 7.27
N CYS A 277 -16.71 -15.57 6.67
CA CYS A 277 -17.13 -15.12 5.33
C CYS A 277 -16.01 -15.20 4.27
N SER A 278 -14.80 -15.61 4.64
CA SER A 278 -13.63 -15.68 3.75
C SER A 278 -13.40 -14.41 2.93
N GLY A 279 -13.75 -13.24 3.49
CA GLY A 279 -13.58 -11.93 2.86
C GLY A 279 -14.79 -11.44 2.05
N THR A 280 -15.85 -12.23 1.90
CA THR A 280 -17.02 -11.83 1.09
C THR A 280 -17.92 -10.79 1.76
N GLY A 281 -17.83 -10.62 3.09
CA GLY A 281 -18.69 -9.71 3.86
C GLY A 281 -20.13 -10.21 4.05
N HIS A 282 -20.53 -11.30 3.40
CA HIS A 282 -21.85 -11.89 3.47
C HIS A 282 -21.77 -13.34 3.93
N ILE A 283 -22.74 -13.76 4.72
CA ILE A 283 -22.89 -15.14 5.19
C ILE A 283 -24.33 -15.60 4.93
N ARG A 284 -24.51 -16.91 4.75
CA ARG A 284 -25.85 -17.48 4.69
C ARG A 284 -26.53 -17.35 6.04
N ASP A 285 -27.84 -17.12 6.02
CA ASP A 285 -28.68 -17.17 7.21
C ASP A 285 -28.81 -18.60 7.75
N THR A 286 -29.29 -18.74 8.96
CA THR A 286 -29.41 -20.02 9.66
C THR A 286 -30.36 -20.99 8.92
N GLU A 287 -31.47 -20.50 8.39
CA GLU A 287 -32.44 -21.28 7.66
C GLU A 287 -31.86 -21.85 6.35
N SER A 288 -31.24 -20.97 5.53
CA SER A 288 -30.62 -21.37 4.28
C SER A 288 -29.46 -22.35 4.50
N SER A 289 -28.67 -22.15 5.57
CA SER A 289 -27.58 -23.05 5.96
C SER A 289 -28.12 -24.41 6.40
N ALA A 290 -29.20 -24.46 7.19
CA ALA A 290 -29.86 -25.68 7.61
C ALA A 290 -30.42 -26.48 6.42
N LEU A 291 -31.06 -25.80 5.47
CA LEU A 291 -31.57 -26.45 4.26
C LEU A 291 -30.45 -27.01 3.37
N GLN A 292 -29.33 -26.35 3.32
CA GLN A 292 -28.13 -26.85 2.61
C GLN A 292 -27.62 -28.13 3.28
N VAL A 293 -27.45 -28.11 4.60
CA VAL A 293 -26.99 -29.28 5.35
C VAL A 293 -27.97 -30.47 5.16
N LEU A 294 -29.28 -30.21 5.20
CA LEU A 294 -30.29 -31.25 4.97
C LEU A 294 -30.16 -31.90 3.59
N ARG A 295 -29.92 -31.12 2.55
CA ARG A 295 -29.70 -31.64 1.19
C ARG A 295 -28.44 -32.51 1.12
N ILE A 296 -27.36 -32.08 1.76
CA ILE A 296 -26.11 -32.85 1.80
C ILE A 296 -26.28 -34.14 2.59
N ILE A 297 -27.00 -34.11 3.71
CA ILE A 297 -27.37 -35.33 4.45
C ILE A 297 -28.13 -36.30 3.54
N GLN A 298 -29.08 -35.80 2.77
CA GLN A 298 -29.84 -36.61 1.83
C GLN A 298 -28.95 -37.21 0.72
N GLU A 299 -28.01 -36.44 0.20
CA GLU A 299 -27.06 -36.90 -0.82
C GLU A 299 -26.13 -37.97 -0.28
N GLU A 300 -25.56 -37.77 0.92
CA GLU A 300 -24.70 -38.77 1.56
C GLU A 300 -25.47 -40.03 1.98
N ALA A 301 -26.75 -39.88 2.33
CA ALA A 301 -27.65 -41.01 2.64
C ALA A 301 -27.90 -41.94 1.45
N MET A 302 -27.88 -41.40 0.23
CA MET A 302 -28.09 -42.20 -0.99
C MET A 302 -26.87 -43.01 -1.42
N LYS A 303 -25.69 -42.72 -0.86
CA LYS A 303 -24.46 -43.44 -1.22
C LYS A 303 -24.51 -44.88 -0.65
N GLU A 304 -24.00 -45.83 -1.42
CA GLU A 304 -23.97 -47.24 -1.04
C GLU A 304 -23.21 -47.48 0.26
N ASN A 305 -23.65 -48.45 1.06
CA ASN A 305 -23.06 -48.89 2.34
C ASN A 305 -23.01 -47.77 3.42
N SER A 306 -23.97 -46.83 3.40
CA SER A 306 -24.10 -45.82 4.46
C SER A 306 -24.89 -46.42 5.64
N ALA A 307 -24.31 -46.33 6.85
CA ALA A 307 -24.96 -46.79 8.10
C ALA A 307 -25.41 -45.61 8.96
N THR A 308 -24.48 -44.71 9.24
CA THR A 308 -24.75 -43.52 10.07
C THR A 308 -24.11 -42.31 9.48
N ILE A 309 -24.73 -41.15 9.62
CA ILE A 309 -24.18 -39.87 9.21
C ILE A 309 -24.05 -38.96 10.45
N HIS A 310 -22.82 -38.62 10.78
CA HIS A 310 -22.55 -37.66 11.84
C HIS A 310 -22.40 -36.27 11.21
N VAL A 311 -23.16 -35.30 11.71
CA VAL A 311 -23.13 -33.93 11.18
C VAL A 311 -22.93 -32.94 12.32
N GLN A 312 -21.77 -32.34 12.36
CA GLN A 312 -21.49 -31.24 13.29
C GLN A 312 -21.90 -29.92 12.64
N VAL A 313 -22.74 -29.18 13.31
CA VAL A 313 -23.29 -27.90 12.84
C VAL A 313 -23.32 -26.87 13.98
N PRO A 314 -23.37 -25.56 13.67
CA PRO A 314 -23.63 -24.52 14.67
C PRO A 314 -24.90 -24.81 15.48
N VAL A 315 -24.90 -24.36 16.74
CA VAL A 315 -26.02 -24.67 17.67
C VAL A 315 -27.36 -24.21 17.10
N ASP A 316 -27.42 -23.01 16.51
CA ASP A 316 -28.66 -22.46 15.94
C ASP A 316 -29.18 -23.30 14.74
N VAL A 317 -28.26 -23.78 13.90
CA VAL A 317 -28.57 -24.65 12.75
C VAL A 317 -29.07 -26.01 13.25
N ALA A 318 -28.43 -26.58 14.27
CA ALA A 318 -28.87 -27.81 14.89
C ALA A 318 -30.28 -27.67 15.50
N ALA A 319 -30.54 -26.60 16.24
CA ALA A 319 -31.85 -26.31 16.81
C ALA A 319 -32.95 -26.21 15.74
N PHE A 320 -32.66 -25.51 14.63
CA PHE A 320 -33.59 -25.40 13.52
C PHE A 320 -33.88 -26.78 12.86
N LEU A 321 -32.84 -27.58 12.59
CA LEU A 321 -32.99 -28.91 11.98
C LEU A 321 -33.77 -29.88 12.89
N LEU A 322 -33.47 -29.88 14.19
CA LEU A 322 -34.07 -30.79 15.15
C LEU A 322 -35.54 -30.44 15.50
N ASN A 323 -35.90 -29.16 15.42
CA ASN A 323 -37.24 -28.68 15.72
C ASN A 323 -38.08 -28.51 14.45
N GLU A 324 -37.70 -27.57 13.60
CA GLU A 324 -38.52 -27.17 12.44
C GLU A 324 -38.46 -28.19 11.29
N LYS A 325 -37.33 -28.85 11.12
CA LYS A 325 -37.10 -29.81 10.02
C LYS A 325 -36.99 -31.28 10.49
N ARG A 326 -37.35 -31.56 11.73
CA ARG A 326 -37.31 -32.92 12.30
C ARG A 326 -38.04 -33.96 11.44
N GLY A 327 -39.22 -33.62 10.91
CA GLY A 327 -39.98 -34.51 10.06
C GLY A 327 -39.26 -34.87 8.75
N GLU A 328 -38.47 -33.98 8.22
CA GLU A 328 -37.67 -34.19 6.99
C GLU A 328 -36.46 -35.08 7.27
N VAL A 329 -35.78 -34.86 8.40
CA VAL A 329 -34.67 -35.72 8.85
C VAL A 329 -35.16 -37.16 9.04
N LEU A 330 -36.27 -37.36 9.75
CA LEU A 330 -36.88 -38.67 9.94
C LEU A 330 -37.29 -39.34 8.63
N LYS A 331 -37.76 -38.58 7.63
CA LYS A 331 -38.05 -39.11 6.29
C LYS A 331 -36.82 -39.65 5.58
N ILE A 332 -35.67 -38.94 5.72
CA ILE A 332 -34.41 -39.40 5.15
C ILE A 332 -33.93 -40.68 5.82
N GLU A 333 -33.96 -40.74 7.16
CA GLU A 333 -33.57 -41.90 7.94
C GLU A 333 -34.39 -43.16 7.55
N ASN A 334 -35.74 -43.02 7.52
CA ASN A 334 -36.63 -44.09 7.16
C ASN A 334 -36.50 -44.55 5.70
N ARG A 335 -36.29 -43.61 4.77
CA ARG A 335 -36.17 -43.93 3.34
C ARG A 335 -34.91 -44.71 3.03
N HIS A 336 -33.79 -44.28 3.63
CA HIS A 336 -32.47 -44.86 3.33
C HIS A 336 -32.00 -45.88 4.37
N ARG A 337 -32.79 -46.08 5.46
CA ARG A 337 -32.48 -46.99 6.57
C ARG A 337 -31.13 -46.70 7.22
N ILE A 338 -30.85 -45.43 7.44
CA ILE A 338 -29.64 -44.90 8.09
C ILE A 338 -30.02 -44.17 9.38
N SER A 339 -29.04 -43.92 10.22
CA SER A 339 -29.17 -43.01 11.37
C SER A 339 -28.49 -41.69 11.10
N VAL A 340 -29.11 -40.57 11.46
CA VAL A 340 -28.54 -39.23 11.33
C VAL A 340 -28.32 -38.65 12.72
N ILE A 341 -27.07 -38.42 13.10
CA ILE A 341 -26.70 -37.83 14.37
C ILE A 341 -26.29 -36.37 14.14
N LEU A 342 -27.16 -35.44 14.55
CA LEU A 342 -26.89 -34.02 14.52
C LEU A 342 -26.18 -33.61 15.80
N ILE A 343 -24.96 -33.12 15.67
CA ILE A 343 -24.08 -32.75 16.77
C ILE A 343 -23.97 -31.22 16.84
N PRO A 344 -24.62 -30.56 17.83
CA PRO A 344 -24.46 -29.14 18.02
C PRO A 344 -23.02 -28.81 18.46
N ASN A 345 -22.33 -27.99 17.72
CA ASN A 345 -20.98 -27.58 18.07
C ASN A 345 -20.92 -26.05 18.26
N LYS A 346 -20.56 -25.62 19.48
CA LYS A 346 -20.46 -24.21 19.85
C LYS A 346 -19.23 -23.50 19.23
N HIS A 347 -18.29 -24.26 18.68
CA HIS A 347 -17.08 -23.76 18.05
C HIS A 347 -17.22 -23.60 16.54
N LEU A 348 -18.34 -24.02 15.97
CA LEU A 348 -18.66 -23.81 14.57
C LEU A 348 -19.60 -22.62 14.43
N ASP A 349 -19.24 -21.71 13.52
CA ASP A 349 -20.09 -20.59 13.09
C ASP A 349 -20.71 -20.86 11.72
N THR A 350 -21.92 -20.34 11.47
CA THR A 350 -22.51 -20.36 10.14
C THR A 350 -21.59 -19.67 9.13
N PRO A 351 -21.39 -20.18 7.91
CA PRO A 351 -22.09 -21.30 7.26
C PRO A 351 -21.37 -22.66 7.37
N HIS A 352 -20.39 -22.79 8.25
CA HIS A 352 -19.56 -23.99 8.32
C HIS A 352 -20.29 -25.15 8.96
N TYR A 353 -19.99 -26.34 8.46
CA TYR A 353 -20.46 -27.63 8.99
C TYR A 353 -19.38 -28.67 8.74
N LYS A 354 -19.42 -29.75 9.49
CA LYS A 354 -18.60 -30.93 9.23
C LYS A 354 -19.48 -32.14 9.16
N LEU A 355 -19.37 -32.94 8.09
CA LEU A 355 -20.14 -34.13 7.87
C LEU A 355 -19.20 -35.31 7.71
N GLU A 356 -19.52 -36.38 8.41
CA GLU A 356 -18.81 -37.65 8.34
C GLU A 356 -19.79 -38.78 8.11
N ARG A 357 -19.56 -39.53 7.04
CA ARG A 357 -20.36 -40.71 6.71
C ARG A 357 -19.70 -41.98 7.24
N ILE A 358 -20.37 -42.72 8.07
CA ILE A 358 -19.92 -43.99 8.66
C ILE A 358 -20.57 -45.14 7.89
N LYS A 359 -19.76 -46.09 7.45
CA LYS A 359 -20.16 -47.26 6.72
C LYS A 359 -20.52 -48.41 7.68
N HIS A 360 -21.27 -49.42 7.19
CA HIS A 360 -21.62 -50.61 7.99
C HIS A 360 -20.41 -51.38 8.51
N ASP A 361 -19.29 -51.33 7.82
CA ASP A 361 -18.07 -52.05 8.18
C ASP A 361 -17.16 -51.27 9.17
N ASP A 362 -17.60 -50.09 9.62
CA ASP A 362 -16.79 -49.24 10.48
C ASP A 362 -16.95 -49.65 11.96
N PRO A 363 -15.84 -49.93 12.69
CA PRO A 363 -15.90 -50.36 14.08
C PRO A 363 -16.48 -49.31 15.03
N ARG A 364 -16.53 -48.02 14.62
CA ARG A 364 -17.14 -46.93 15.39
C ARG A 364 -18.67 -47.02 15.52
N LEU A 365 -19.34 -47.89 14.77
CA LEU A 365 -20.77 -48.15 14.92
C LEU A 365 -21.11 -48.84 16.26
N GLU A 366 -20.17 -49.57 16.86
CA GLU A 366 -20.35 -50.27 18.14
C GLU A 366 -20.18 -49.31 19.33
N ASP A 367 -19.51 -48.18 19.13
CA ASP A 367 -19.27 -47.15 20.15
C ASP A 367 -20.49 -46.25 20.34
N THR A 368 -21.30 -46.52 21.33
CA THR A 368 -22.47 -45.72 21.72
C THR A 368 -22.03 -44.49 22.53
N GLN A 369 -21.34 -43.57 21.90
CA GLN A 369 -20.95 -42.31 22.54
C GLN A 369 -22.08 -41.29 22.48
N SER A 370 -22.24 -40.48 23.53
CA SER A 370 -23.22 -39.40 23.55
C SER A 370 -22.86 -38.31 22.54
N SER A 371 -23.85 -37.79 21.81
CA SER A 371 -23.65 -36.81 20.73
C SER A 371 -22.86 -35.57 21.14
N TYR A 372 -22.95 -35.13 22.39
CA TYR A 372 -22.20 -33.99 22.91
C TYR A 372 -20.71 -34.27 23.10
N THR A 373 -20.28 -35.52 23.25
CA THR A 373 -18.87 -35.91 23.36
C THR A 373 -18.22 -36.05 22.00
N LEU A 374 -19.01 -36.17 20.94
CA LEU A 374 -18.54 -36.24 19.55
C LEU A 374 -18.24 -34.87 18.96
N ALA A 375 -18.63 -33.77 19.64
CA ALA A 375 -18.31 -32.43 19.20
C ALA A 375 -16.79 -32.16 19.28
N GLU A 376 -16.18 -31.78 18.16
CA GLU A 376 -14.79 -31.39 18.15
C GLU A 376 -14.59 -30.14 19.01
N SER A 377 -13.57 -30.18 19.87
CA SER A 377 -13.10 -28.99 20.57
C SER A 377 -12.45 -28.03 19.58
N ALA A 378 -12.61 -26.74 19.80
CA ALA A 378 -11.86 -25.76 19.01
C ALA A 378 -10.38 -26.08 19.06
N ASP A 379 -9.72 -26.05 17.91
CA ASP A 379 -8.29 -25.93 17.86
C ASP A 379 -7.90 -24.62 18.56
N THR A 380 -7.67 -24.69 19.87
CA THR A 380 -7.18 -23.58 20.68
C THR A 380 -5.71 -23.33 20.41
N ASP A 381 -5.20 -23.79 19.29
CA ASP A 381 -3.94 -23.34 18.77
C ASP A 381 -4.08 -21.87 18.36
N MET A 382 -3.87 -21.03 19.33
CA MET A 382 -3.44 -19.65 19.11
C MET A 382 -2.16 -19.73 18.26
N ALA A 383 -2.35 -19.96 16.96
CA ALA A 383 -1.27 -20.12 15.97
C ALA A 383 -0.29 -18.93 16.00
N TYR A 384 -0.74 -17.78 16.51
CA TYR A 384 0.08 -16.60 16.69
C TYR A 384 1.08 -16.73 17.85
N SER A 385 0.68 -17.27 18.99
CA SER A 385 1.59 -17.42 20.14
C SER A 385 2.54 -18.61 20.01
N LYS A 386 2.18 -19.67 19.26
CA LYS A 386 3.09 -20.77 18.96
C LYS A 386 4.13 -20.39 17.89
N ARG A 387 3.75 -19.67 16.82
CA ARG A 387 4.72 -19.16 15.83
C ARG A 387 5.75 -18.22 16.46
N GLN A 388 5.39 -17.44 17.48
CA GLN A 388 6.35 -16.61 18.19
C GLN A 388 7.31 -17.40 19.09
N LYS A 389 6.95 -18.59 19.57
CA LYS A 389 7.81 -19.40 20.44
C LYS A 389 8.70 -20.40 19.71
N GLU A 390 8.31 -20.86 18.52
CA GLU A 390 9.05 -21.85 17.76
C GLU A 390 10.13 -21.29 16.82
N ASP A 391 10.08 -20.00 16.45
CA ASP A 391 10.99 -19.39 15.46
C ASP A 391 11.92 -18.29 15.97
N VAL A 392 12.21 -18.22 17.25
CA VAL A 392 13.35 -17.40 17.70
C VAL A 392 14.65 -18.19 17.47
N LYS A 393 14.95 -18.50 16.22
CA LYS A 393 16.34 -18.84 15.86
C LYS A 393 17.19 -17.60 16.15
N PRO A 394 18.35 -17.76 16.82
CA PRO A 394 19.23 -16.63 17.06
C PRO A 394 19.52 -15.94 15.74
N ARG A 395 19.26 -14.62 15.70
CA ARG A 395 19.45 -13.82 14.51
C ARG A 395 20.91 -13.92 14.10
N GLN A 396 21.17 -14.42 12.90
CA GLN A 396 22.54 -14.48 12.37
C GLN A 396 23.09 -13.07 12.26
N GLU A 397 24.30 -12.83 12.78
CA GLU A 397 25.00 -11.58 12.57
C GLU A 397 25.69 -11.57 11.21
N ALA A 398 25.62 -10.43 10.51
CA ALA A 398 26.30 -10.25 9.24
C ALA A 398 27.83 -10.26 9.45
N VAL A 399 28.55 -10.95 8.59
CA VAL A 399 30.03 -11.02 8.63
C VAL A 399 30.62 -9.66 8.26
N VAL A 400 30.05 -8.98 7.26
CA VAL A 400 30.45 -7.63 6.86
C VAL A 400 29.59 -6.65 7.64
N LYS A 401 30.17 -6.00 8.64
CA LYS A 401 29.59 -4.87 9.37
C LYS A 401 29.91 -3.58 8.61
N THR A 402 29.41 -2.45 9.07
CA THR A 402 29.59 -1.14 8.45
C THR A 402 31.06 -0.86 8.07
N ILE A 403 31.32 -0.56 6.81
CA ILE A 403 32.64 -0.19 6.33
C ILE A 403 32.74 1.34 6.42
N THR A 404 33.73 1.82 7.16
CA THR A 404 34.03 3.27 7.21
C THR A 404 34.81 3.65 5.96
N PRO A 405 34.41 4.69 5.20
CA PRO A 405 35.17 5.17 4.05
C PRO A 405 36.60 5.57 4.47
N ALA A 406 37.57 5.31 3.61
CA ALA A 406 38.97 5.65 3.89
C ALA A 406 39.22 7.19 3.92
N GLN A 407 38.37 7.95 3.27
CA GLN A 407 38.40 9.42 3.24
C GLN A 407 36.97 9.97 3.43
N PRO A 408 36.81 11.10 4.15
CA PRO A 408 35.51 11.78 4.24
C PRO A 408 35.05 12.24 2.86
N ALA A 409 33.75 12.43 2.68
CA ALA A 409 33.19 12.95 1.43
C ALA A 409 33.77 14.33 1.12
N PRO A 410 34.06 14.67 -0.16
CA PRO A 410 34.54 15.97 -0.55
C PRO A 410 33.49 17.03 -0.21
N MET A 411 33.91 18.07 0.51
CA MET A 411 33.06 19.23 0.76
C MET A 411 33.25 20.26 -0.39
N VAL A 412 32.19 20.41 -1.16
CA VAL A 412 32.15 21.38 -2.26
C VAL A 412 31.47 22.65 -1.77
N ASP A 413 32.17 23.77 -1.85
CA ASP A 413 31.62 25.08 -1.51
C ASP A 413 30.67 25.54 -2.63
N ARG A 414 29.36 25.41 -2.38
CA ARG A 414 28.30 25.78 -3.33
C ARG A 414 27.93 27.26 -3.28
N SER A 415 28.57 28.04 -2.42
CA SER A 415 28.31 29.48 -2.27
C SER A 415 28.70 30.32 -3.49
N THR A 416 29.41 29.74 -4.47
CA THR A 416 29.92 30.44 -5.66
C THR A 416 29.15 30.17 -6.96
N VAL A 417 28.10 29.33 -6.94
CA VAL A 417 27.22 29.24 -8.08
C VAL A 417 26.26 30.43 -8.05
N GLU A 418 26.69 31.53 -8.68
CA GLU A 418 25.78 32.61 -9.05
C GLU A 418 24.67 32.01 -9.91
N VAL A 419 23.47 31.80 -9.31
CA VAL A 419 22.27 31.59 -10.07
C VAL A 419 22.13 32.78 -11.01
N PRO A 420 22.14 32.60 -12.35
CA PRO A 420 21.89 33.71 -13.24
C PRO A 420 20.55 34.30 -12.82
N LYS A 421 20.56 35.51 -12.28
CA LYS A 421 19.33 36.27 -12.02
C LYS A 421 18.63 36.40 -13.35
N VAL A 422 17.67 35.49 -13.59
CA VAL A 422 16.67 35.72 -14.62
C VAL A 422 16.04 37.05 -14.25
N ALA A 423 16.32 38.05 -15.02
CA ALA A 423 15.71 39.37 -14.86
C ALA A 423 14.20 39.15 -14.91
N ALA A 424 13.56 39.33 -13.78
CA ALA A 424 12.12 39.33 -13.73
C ALA A 424 11.64 40.34 -14.80
N PRO A 425 10.73 39.94 -15.73
CA PRO A 425 10.15 40.90 -16.65
C PRO A 425 9.54 42.00 -15.78
N SER A 426 10.03 43.21 -15.93
CA SER A 426 9.45 44.38 -15.29
C SER A 426 8.01 44.48 -15.81
N LEU A 427 7.05 44.06 -15.03
CA LEU A 427 5.66 44.41 -15.21
C LEU A 427 5.59 45.92 -14.97
N THR A 428 5.70 46.69 -16.06
CA THR A 428 5.23 48.07 -16.08
C THR A 428 3.74 48.00 -15.87
N ALA A 429 3.31 48.26 -14.64
CA ALA A 429 1.92 48.46 -14.33
C ALA A 429 1.38 49.54 -15.30
N PRO A 430 0.29 49.31 -16.01
CA PRO A 430 -0.34 50.38 -16.79
C PRO A 430 -0.73 51.49 -15.80
N ALA A 431 -0.24 52.69 -16.03
CA ALA A 431 -0.58 53.84 -15.23
C ALA A 431 -2.13 53.94 -15.24
N GLU A 432 -2.75 53.87 -14.06
CA GLU A 432 -4.16 54.14 -13.90
C GLU A 432 -4.46 55.56 -14.36
N GLN A 433 -5.05 55.71 -15.53
CA GLN A 433 -5.56 56.97 -15.98
C GLN A 433 -6.69 57.38 -15.04
N GLY A 434 -6.50 58.44 -14.28
CA GLY A 434 -7.46 58.95 -13.34
C GLY A 434 -8.79 59.23 -14.01
N PHE A 435 -9.87 59.10 -13.24
CA PHE A 435 -11.25 59.30 -13.67
C PHE A 435 -11.50 60.52 -14.56
N PHE A 436 -10.81 61.63 -14.28
CA PHE A 436 -10.87 62.87 -15.06
C PHE A 436 -10.26 62.76 -16.47
N ALA A 437 -9.26 61.92 -16.69
CA ALA A 437 -8.69 61.68 -18.02
C ALA A 437 -9.63 60.90 -18.92
N LYS A 438 -10.37 59.92 -18.34
CA LYS A 438 -11.42 59.17 -19.04
C LYS A 438 -12.62 60.05 -19.38
N LEU A 439 -13.01 60.96 -18.51
CA LEU A 439 -14.08 61.93 -18.73
C LEU A 439 -13.75 62.91 -19.84
N LYS A 440 -12.49 63.40 -19.91
CA LYS A 440 -12.03 64.32 -20.96
C LYS A 440 -12.00 63.67 -22.35
N ALA A 441 -11.58 62.40 -22.46
CA ALA A 441 -11.60 61.63 -23.71
C ALA A 441 -13.00 61.31 -24.20
N PHE A 442 -13.98 61.21 -23.30
CA PHE A 442 -15.38 60.98 -23.64
C PHE A 442 -16.10 62.23 -24.19
N ILE A 443 -15.71 63.41 -23.74
CA ILE A 443 -16.36 64.69 -24.11
C ILE A 443 -15.69 65.33 -25.33
N PHE A 444 -14.38 65.18 -25.54
CA PHE A 444 -13.63 65.95 -26.58
C PHE A 444 -13.01 65.09 -27.69
N GLY A 445 -13.20 63.77 -27.69
CA GLY A 445 -12.60 62.86 -28.66
C GLY A 445 -11.09 62.71 -28.53
N PRO A 446 -10.44 61.73 -29.19
CA PRO A 446 -9.02 61.53 -29.11
C PRO A 446 -8.27 62.65 -29.87
N GLU A 447 -7.33 63.30 -29.23
CA GLU A 447 -6.37 64.22 -29.86
C GLU A 447 -5.36 63.40 -30.68
N GLU A 448 -5.37 63.56 -32.01
CA GLU A 448 -4.32 63.05 -32.88
C GLU A 448 -3.05 63.85 -32.65
N THR A 449 -1.99 63.21 -32.15
CA THR A 449 -0.63 63.76 -32.10
C THR A 449 0.07 63.44 -33.42
N VAL A 450 0.46 64.49 -34.12
CA VAL A 450 1.39 64.48 -35.25
C VAL A 450 2.81 64.10 -34.80
#